data_e0f0eb87069f237f35638e12a49ffd2b
#
_entry.id   e0f0eb87069f237f35638e12a49ffd2b
#
_cell.length_a   1.000
_cell.length_b   1.000
_cell.length_c   1.000
_cell.angle_alpha   90.00
_cell.angle_beta   90.00
_cell.angle_gamma   90.00
#
_symmetry.space_group_name_H-M   'P 1'
#
loop_
_entity.id
_entity.type
_entity.pdbx_description
1 polymer ?
#
loop_
_entity_poly.entity_id
_entity_poly.type
_entity_poly.pdbx_seq_one_letter_code
_entity_poly.pdbx_strand_id
1 'polypeptide(L)'
;MIKKFLFLIFSTILLFGGQAMAITVNIYYTGENGNARKFAEEMEQSGTAAAIRAEKGNLKYEYFYPVNDKETVLLIDSWENQEAIDAHHATPMMNKITELRNKYDLHMRVERFIEDETIPEQDQNFIRK
;
A
#
# COMPACT_ATOMS: atom_id res chain seq x y z
N MET A 1 44.71 33.86 37.70
CA MET A 1 44.42 33.00 36.53
C MET A 1 43.04 32.43 36.69
N ILE A 2 42.08 32.89 35.86
CA ILE A 2 40.72 32.35 35.87
C ILE A 2 40.66 31.27 34.81
N LYS A 3 40.55 30.00 35.27
CA LYS A 3 40.30 28.88 34.34
C LYS A 3 38.82 28.92 33.92
N LYS A 4 38.55 29.28 32.66
CA LYS A 4 37.22 29.15 32.07
C LYS A 4 36.99 27.66 31.79
N PHE A 5 36.13 27.04 32.59
CA PHE A 5 35.58 25.72 32.28
C PHE A 5 34.52 25.94 31.21
N LEU A 6 34.85 25.46 30.00
CA LEU A 6 33.87 25.38 28.92
C LEU A 6 33.03 24.12 29.16
N PHE A 7 31.82 24.32 29.70
CA PHE A 7 30.82 23.24 29.73
C PHE A 7 30.31 23.02 28.31
N LEU A 8 30.78 21.97 27.65
CA LEU A 8 30.16 21.47 26.45
C LEU A 8 28.84 20.77 26.86
N ILE A 9 27.73 21.45 26.67
CA ILE A 9 26.42 20.82 26.76
C ILE A 9 26.27 20.00 25.50
N PHE A 10 26.51 18.68 25.59
CA PHE A 10 26.04 17.74 24.58
C PHE A 10 24.52 17.67 24.68
N SER A 11 23.84 18.47 23.85
CA SER A 11 22.41 18.30 23.61
C SER A 11 22.26 17.01 22.80
N THR A 12 21.99 15.90 23.47
CA THR A 12 21.49 14.70 22.82
C THR A 12 20.09 15.01 22.31
N ILE A 13 20.00 15.38 21.06
CA ILE A 13 18.72 15.42 20.35
C ILE A 13 18.31 13.96 20.20
N LEU A 14 17.50 13.47 21.13
CA LEU A 14 16.72 12.24 20.93
C LEU A 14 15.75 12.52 19.79
N LEU A 15 16.19 12.17 18.58
CA LEU A 15 15.28 12.04 17.46
C LEU A 15 14.35 10.86 17.77
N PHE A 16 13.22 11.14 18.40
CA PHE A 16 12.07 10.24 18.36
C PHE A 16 11.55 10.25 16.92
N GLY A 17 12.25 9.51 16.05
CA GLY A 17 11.72 9.14 14.76
C GLY A 17 10.59 8.16 15.03
N GLY A 18 9.33 8.65 15.15
CA GLY A 18 8.18 7.80 15.07
C GLY A 18 8.29 7.00 13.78
N GLN A 19 8.38 5.66 13.85
CA GLN A 19 8.27 4.84 12.68
C GLN A 19 6.94 5.17 12.02
N ALA A 20 6.99 5.66 10.77
CA ALA A 20 5.79 5.81 9.98
C ALA A 20 5.16 4.42 9.85
N MET A 21 3.90 4.30 10.28
CA MET A 21 3.17 3.04 10.17
C MET A 21 2.81 2.80 8.71
N ALA A 22 2.93 1.55 8.28
CA ALA A 22 2.52 1.15 6.94
C ALA A 22 1.02 1.40 6.73
N ILE A 23 0.68 1.72 5.49
CA ILE A 23 -0.68 2.05 5.09
C ILE A 23 -1.14 1.00 4.11
N THR A 24 -2.30 0.40 4.37
CA THR A 24 -2.97 -0.50 3.43
C THR A 24 -4.21 0.18 2.85
N VAL A 25 -4.28 0.19 1.54
CA VAL A 25 -5.43 0.67 0.79
C VAL A 25 -6.10 -0.53 0.12
N ASN A 26 -7.32 -0.81 0.49
CA ASN A 26 -8.13 -1.81 -0.17
C ASN A 26 -8.98 -1.13 -1.25
N ILE A 27 -8.80 -1.56 -2.48
CA ILE A 27 -9.55 -1.03 -3.62
C ILE A 27 -10.44 -2.14 -4.18
N TYR A 28 -11.75 -1.93 -4.09
CA TYR A 28 -12.73 -2.82 -4.69
C TYR A 28 -13.12 -2.29 -6.06
N TYR A 29 -12.70 -2.98 -7.10
CA TYR A 29 -13.10 -2.69 -8.46
C TYR A 29 -14.34 -3.48 -8.81
N THR A 30 -15.36 -2.82 -9.30
CA THR A 30 -16.61 -3.45 -9.75
C THR A 30 -16.89 -3.09 -11.21
N GLY A 31 -17.25 -4.08 -11.98
CA GLY A 31 -17.61 -3.93 -13.38
C GLY A 31 -18.73 -4.90 -13.76
N GLU A 32 -19.00 -5.03 -15.04
CA GLU A 32 -19.97 -5.97 -15.60
C GLU A 32 -19.24 -6.98 -16.51
N ASN A 33 -19.87 -8.11 -16.76
CA ASN A 33 -19.39 -9.11 -17.72
C ASN A 33 -17.96 -9.61 -17.45
N GLY A 34 -17.55 -9.71 -16.19
CA GLY A 34 -16.21 -10.15 -15.79
C GLY A 34 -15.13 -9.10 -16.02
N ASN A 35 -15.47 -7.85 -16.28
CA ASN A 35 -14.53 -6.80 -16.64
C ASN A 35 -13.53 -6.48 -15.52
N ALA A 36 -13.93 -6.56 -14.24
CA ALA A 36 -13.01 -6.35 -13.14
C ALA A 36 -11.89 -7.40 -13.13
N ARG A 37 -12.19 -8.66 -13.39
CA ARG A 37 -11.20 -9.73 -13.49
C ARG A 37 -10.30 -9.58 -14.72
N LYS A 38 -10.87 -9.21 -15.86
CA LYS A 38 -10.10 -8.90 -17.09
C LYS A 38 -9.11 -7.76 -16.85
N PHE A 39 -9.53 -6.73 -16.14
CA PHE A 39 -8.64 -5.64 -15.74
C PHE A 39 -7.48 -6.15 -14.89
N ALA A 40 -7.74 -6.93 -13.84
CA ALA A 40 -6.70 -7.47 -12.97
C ALA A 40 -5.73 -8.36 -13.76
N GLU A 41 -6.23 -9.21 -14.63
CA GLU A 41 -5.42 -10.05 -15.52
C GLU A 41 -4.55 -9.22 -16.45
N GLU A 42 -5.07 -8.16 -17.05
CA GLU A 42 -4.30 -7.26 -17.93
C GLU A 42 -3.25 -6.47 -17.16
N MET A 43 -3.54 -6.03 -15.95
CA MET A 43 -2.56 -5.40 -15.07
C MET A 43 -1.37 -6.32 -14.79
N GLU A 44 -1.63 -7.62 -14.59
CA GLU A 44 -0.58 -8.62 -14.39
C GLU A 44 0.16 -8.94 -15.70
N GLN A 45 -0.54 -9.25 -16.76
CA GLN A 45 0.03 -9.67 -18.04
C GLN A 45 0.83 -8.59 -18.75
N SER A 46 0.42 -7.33 -18.59
CA SER A 46 1.14 -6.18 -19.17
C SER A 46 2.44 -5.83 -18.45
N GLY A 47 2.70 -6.42 -17.29
CA GLY A 47 3.82 -6.08 -16.42
C GLY A 47 3.59 -4.83 -15.57
N THR A 48 2.43 -4.20 -15.66
CA THR A 48 2.12 -2.98 -14.91
C THR A 48 2.10 -3.26 -13.39
N ALA A 49 1.44 -4.33 -12.96
CA ALA A 49 1.43 -4.72 -11.55
C ALA A 49 2.83 -5.06 -11.03
N ALA A 50 3.64 -5.76 -11.81
CA ALA A 50 5.03 -6.08 -11.44
C ALA A 50 5.88 -4.81 -11.28
N ALA A 51 5.69 -3.82 -12.15
CA ALA A 51 6.39 -2.54 -12.06
C ALA A 51 5.99 -1.75 -10.81
N ILE A 52 4.73 -1.79 -10.40
CA ILE A 52 4.26 -1.17 -9.15
C ILE A 52 4.88 -1.86 -7.94
N ARG A 53 4.95 -3.19 -7.93
CA ARG A 53 5.60 -3.94 -6.84
C ARG A 53 7.08 -3.62 -6.71
N ALA A 54 7.73 -3.18 -7.77
CA ALA A 54 9.14 -2.76 -7.76
C ALA A 54 9.34 -1.30 -7.33
N GLU A 55 8.29 -0.52 -7.17
CA GLU A 55 8.39 0.86 -6.69
C GLU A 55 8.86 0.90 -5.24
N LYS A 56 9.69 1.90 -4.93
CA LYS A 56 10.18 2.11 -3.58
C LYS A 56 9.03 2.30 -2.60
N GLY A 57 9.05 1.52 -1.53
CA GLY A 57 8.05 1.60 -0.47
C GLY A 57 6.78 0.80 -0.73
N ASN A 58 6.62 0.15 -1.88
CA ASN A 58 5.53 -0.80 -2.06
C ASN A 58 5.79 -2.07 -1.24
N LEU A 59 4.83 -2.43 -0.39
CA LEU A 59 4.89 -3.63 0.45
C LEU A 59 4.01 -4.75 -0.09
N LYS A 60 2.92 -4.41 -0.76
CA LYS A 60 1.99 -5.35 -1.33
C LYS A 60 1.20 -4.70 -2.46
N TYR A 61 1.02 -5.41 -3.53
CA TYR A 61 0.14 -5.04 -4.64
C TYR A 61 -0.41 -6.34 -5.23
N GLU A 62 -1.56 -6.79 -4.72
CA GLU A 62 -2.08 -8.12 -5.02
C GLU A 62 -3.59 -8.11 -5.19
N TYR A 63 -4.05 -8.80 -6.23
CA TYR A 63 -5.46 -8.94 -6.55
C TYR A 63 -6.05 -10.20 -5.93
N PHE A 64 -7.29 -10.08 -5.45
CA PHE A 64 -8.08 -11.17 -4.87
C PHE A 64 -9.47 -11.19 -5.48
N TYR A 65 -10.00 -12.37 -5.66
CA TYR A 65 -11.35 -12.55 -6.17
C TYR A 65 -12.30 -12.99 -5.06
N PRO A 66 -13.36 -12.20 -4.78
CA PRO A 66 -14.38 -12.63 -3.84
C PRO A 66 -15.03 -13.94 -4.28
N VAL A 67 -15.26 -14.86 -3.34
CA VAL A 67 -15.82 -16.19 -3.64
C VAL A 67 -17.22 -16.12 -4.24
N ASN A 68 -18.03 -15.17 -3.75
CA ASN A 68 -19.46 -15.07 -4.09
C ASN A 68 -19.78 -13.91 -5.04
N ASP A 69 -18.77 -13.21 -5.56
CA ASP A 69 -18.98 -12.07 -6.46
C ASP A 69 -17.97 -12.10 -7.60
N LYS A 70 -18.45 -12.42 -8.80
CA LYS A 70 -17.62 -12.51 -10.01
C LYS A 70 -17.37 -11.15 -10.67
N GLU A 71 -18.10 -10.12 -10.27
CA GLU A 71 -18.04 -8.78 -10.85
C GLU A 71 -17.17 -7.83 -10.04
N THR A 72 -16.64 -8.29 -8.90
CA THR A 72 -15.76 -7.51 -8.03
C THR A 72 -14.37 -8.14 -7.95
N VAL A 73 -13.35 -7.30 -7.89
CA VAL A 73 -11.96 -7.66 -7.60
C VAL A 73 -11.46 -6.76 -6.48
N LEU A 74 -10.82 -7.35 -5.48
CA LEU A 74 -10.13 -6.61 -4.42
C LEU A 74 -8.67 -6.49 -4.76
N LEU A 75 -8.15 -5.27 -4.78
CA LEU A 75 -6.72 -4.99 -4.73
C LEU A 75 -6.34 -4.63 -3.29
N ILE A 76 -5.39 -5.36 -2.73
CA ILE A 76 -4.70 -4.95 -1.50
C ILE A 76 -3.41 -4.26 -1.90
N ASP A 77 -3.33 -2.98 -1.60
CA ASP A 77 -2.25 -2.08 -2.00
C ASP A 77 -1.63 -1.46 -0.75
N SER A 78 -0.44 -1.95 -0.34
CA SER A 78 0.21 -1.56 0.91
C SER A 78 1.53 -0.86 0.64
N TRP A 79 1.78 0.20 1.41
CA TRP A 79 2.93 1.08 1.27
C TRP A 79 3.55 1.41 2.63
N GLU A 80 4.84 1.63 2.64
CA GLU A 80 5.58 1.97 3.87
C GLU A 80 5.08 3.26 4.54
N ASN A 81 4.62 4.24 3.75
CA ASN A 81 4.18 5.54 4.24
C ASN A 81 3.43 6.32 3.14
N GLN A 82 2.92 7.50 3.49
CA GLN A 82 2.22 8.37 2.56
C GLN A 82 3.12 8.91 1.45
N GLU A 83 4.39 9.17 1.72
CA GLU A 83 5.33 9.65 0.72
C GLU A 83 5.52 8.66 -0.43
N ALA A 84 5.55 7.36 -0.13
CA ALA A 84 5.63 6.30 -1.12
C ALA A 84 4.35 6.25 -1.99
N ILE A 85 3.18 6.45 -1.40
CA ILE A 85 1.91 6.55 -2.14
C ILE A 85 1.92 7.77 -3.06
N ASP A 86 2.35 8.93 -2.56
CA ASP A 86 2.41 10.17 -3.33
C ASP A 86 3.38 10.04 -4.51
N ALA A 87 4.53 9.41 -4.31
CA ALA A 87 5.49 9.12 -5.37
C ALA A 87 4.89 8.19 -6.43
N HIS A 88 4.17 7.14 -6.01
CA HIS A 88 3.44 6.24 -6.91
C HIS A 88 2.42 7.01 -7.76
N HIS A 89 1.61 7.86 -7.14
CA HIS A 89 0.59 8.65 -7.84
C HIS A 89 1.19 9.67 -8.81
N ALA A 90 2.44 10.05 -8.64
CA ALA A 90 3.16 10.95 -9.55
C ALA A 90 3.81 10.25 -10.74
N THR A 91 3.78 8.91 -10.80
CA THR A 91 4.36 8.15 -11.91
C THR A 91 3.50 8.21 -13.17
N PRO A 92 4.10 8.13 -14.38
CA PRO A 92 3.34 8.01 -15.64
C PRO A 92 2.46 6.76 -15.70
N MET A 93 2.76 5.76 -14.89
CA MET A 93 2.00 4.50 -14.80
C MET A 93 0.54 4.72 -14.39
N MET A 94 0.24 5.78 -13.65
CA MET A 94 -1.14 6.14 -13.30
C MET A 94 -2.01 6.41 -14.52
N ASN A 95 -1.43 6.90 -15.62
CA ASN A 95 -2.15 7.08 -16.88
C ASN A 95 -2.57 5.72 -17.46
N LYS A 96 -1.70 4.73 -17.39
CA LYS A 96 -2.01 3.37 -17.85
C LYS A 96 -3.12 2.73 -17.02
N ILE A 97 -3.05 2.88 -15.71
CA ILE A 97 -4.09 2.37 -14.80
C ILE A 97 -5.44 3.03 -15.11
N THR A 98 -5.45 4.35 -15.29
CA THR A 98 -6.67 5.10 -15.62
C THR A 98 -7.25 4.66 -16.97
N GLU A 99 -6.41 4.48 -17.97
CA GLU A 99 -6.81 3.98 -19.29
C GLU A 99 -7.48 2.60 -19.19
N LEU A 100 -6.90 1.68 -18.42
CA LEU A 100 -7.48 0.35 -18.21
C LEU A 100 -8.78 0.39 -17.42
N ARG A 101 -8.89 1.23 -16.40
CA ARG A 101 -10.15 1.44 -15.68
C ARG A 101 -11.27 1.91 -16.60
N ASN A 102 -10.95 2.85 -17.50
CA ASN A 102 -11.90 3.35 -18.49
C ASN A 102 -12.25 2.27 -19.53
N LYS A 103 -11.26 1.53 -20.01
CA LYS A 103 -11.46 0.43 -20.98
C LYS A 103 -12.47 -0.61 -20.48
N TYR A 104 -12.42 -0.92 -19.20
CA TYR A 104 -13.26 -1.93 -18.58
C TYR A 104 -14.49 -1.37 -17.85
N ASP A 105 -14.70 -0.06 -17.94
CA ASP A 105 -15.82 0.66 -17.29
C ASP A 105 -15.97 0.29 -15.81
N LEU A 106 -14.89 0.46 -15.05
CA LEU A 106 -14.84 0.06 -13.66
C LEU A 106 -15.22 1.19 -12.71
N HIS A 107 -15.99 0.82 -11.68
CA HIS A 107 -16.24 1.63 -10.50
C HIS A 107 -15.34 1.17 -9.35
N MET A 108 -15.11 2.06 -8.37
CA MET A 108 -14.20 1.80 -7.27
C MET A 108 -14.82 2.17 -5.94
N ARG A 109 -14.58 1.32 -4.93
CA ARG A 109 -14.76 1.65 -3.52
C ARG A 109 -13.42 1.49 -2.83
N VAL A 110 -13.06 2.44 -1.97
CA VAL A 110 -11.74 2.47 -1.33
C VAL A 110 -11.90 2.48 0.19
N GLU A 111 -11.11 1.65 0.84
CA GLU A 111 -10.93 1.63 2.28
C GLU A 111 -9.44 1.81 2.59
N ARG A 112 -9.13 2.56 3.63
CA ARG A 112 -7.74 2.85 4.00
C ARG A 112 -7.52 2.53 5.47
N PHE A 113 -6.45 1.79 5.75
CA PHE A 113 -6.09 1.33 7.08
C PHE A 113 -4.63 1.64 7.40
N ILE A 114 -4.36 1.90 8.67
CA ILE A 114 -3.01 1.85 9.22
C ILE A 114 -2.78 0.42 9.69
N GLU A 115 -1.67 -0.18 9.29
CA GLU A 115 -1.35 -1.55 9.67
C GLU A 115 -0.97 -1.65 11.15
N ASP A 116 -1.61 -2.57 11.85
CA ASP A 116 -1.21 -3.04 13.17
C ASP A 116 -0.63 -4.45 13.01
N GLU A 117 0.68 -4.58 13.10
CA GLU A 117 1.38 -5.86 12.99
C GLU A 117 1.41 -6.63 14.32
N THR A 118 0.89 -6.01 15.39
CA THR A 118 0.89 -6.62 16.72
C THR A 118 -0.25 -7.62 16.83
N ILE A 119 0.10 -8.91 16.94
CA ILE A 119 -0.85 -9.96 17.26
C ILE A 119 -0.75 -10.23 18.76
N PRO A 120 -1.81 -9.94 19.56
CA PRO A 120 -1.82 -10.23 20.97
C PRO A 120 -1.48 -11.71 21.26
N GLU A 121 -0.76 -11.96 22.36
CA GLU A 121 -0.30 -13.31 22.70
C GLU A 121 -1.44 -14.33 22.74
N GLN A 122 -2.57 -13.94 23.35
CA GLN A 122 -3.75 -14.79 23.44
C GLN A 122 -4.38 -15.11 22.07
N ASP A 123 -4.27 -14.22 21.09
CA ASP A 123 -4.80 -14.45 19.73
C ASP A 123 -3.94 -15.43 18.94
N GLN A 124 -2.65 -15.56 19.29
CA GLN A 124 -1.75 -16.51 18.65
C GLN A 124 -2.19 -17.97 18.83
N ASN A 125 -2.94 -18.27 19.89
CA ASN A 125 -3.49 -19.60 20.14
C ASN A 125 -4.49 -20.05 19.06
N PHE A 126 -5.07 -19.12 18.32
CA PHE A 126 -6.03 -19.40 17.24
C PHE A 126 -5.36 -19.49 15.86
N ILE A 127 -4.05 -19.20 15.78
CA ILE A 127 -3.29 -19.26 14.54
C ILE A 127 -2.73 -20.68 14.39
N ARG A 128 -3.22 -21.41 13.42
CA ARG A 128 -2.70 -22.73 13.10
C ARG A 128 -1.42 -22.60 12.25
N LYS A 129 -0.32 -23.18 12.73
CA LYS A 129 0.96 -23.25 12.02
C LYS A 129 1.10 -24.55 11.23
#